data_ec1699c5d51955fa87f00bca4eaaf672
#
_entry.id   ec1699c5d51955fa87f00bca4eaaf672
#
_cell.length_a   1.000
_cell.length_b   1.000
_cell.length_c   1.000
_cell.angle_alpha   90.00
_cell.angle_beta   90.00
_cell.angle_gamma   90.00
#
_symmetry.space_group_name_H-M   'P 1'
#
loop_
_entity.id
_entity.type
_entity.pdbx_description
1 polymer ?
#
loop_
_entity_poly.entity_id
_entity_poly.type
_entity_poly.pdbx_seq_one_letter_code
_entity_poly.pdbx_strand_id
1 'polypeptide(L)'
;MAAKSTTTTTEYTDLAKRAFAPATRFNETMVAGVERIARFQYELAGELMQFSLDQMHATVKAKDLPTLLAKQREIATKFGEKVQARQQDLVEIANESQASVAKWLDDAAALATGKAA
;
A
#
# COMPACT_ATOMS: atom_id res chain seq x y z
N MET A 1 -40.53 -1.19 32.08
CA MET A 1 -40.76 -1.04 30.62
C MET A 1 -39.69 -0.22 29.94
N ALA A 2 -39.36 0.97 30.44
CA ALA A 2 -38.32 1.83 29.85
C ALA A 2 -36.92 1.19 29.89
N ALA A 3 -36.53 0.52 30.96
CA ALA A 3 -35.25 -0.16 31.10
C ALA A 3 -35.11 -1.31 30.10
N LYS A 4 -36.22 -2.05 29.87
CA LYS A 4 -36.24 -3.16 28.92
C LYS A 4 -36.10 -2.66 27.46
N SER A 5 -36.76 -1.56 27.16
CA SER A 5 -36.65 -0.92 25.84
C SER A 5 -35.25 -0.38 25.59
N THR A 6 -34.61 0.24 26.58
CA THR A 6 -33.24 0.73 26.50
C THR A 6 -32.25 -0.40 26.29
N THR A 7 -32.40 -1.53 26.99
CA THR A 7 -31.55 -2.72 26.81
C THR A 7 -31.67 -3.27 25.39
N THR A 8 -32.88 -3.37 24.87
CA THR A 8 -33.12 -3.84 23.49
C THR A 8 -32.46 -2.92 22.47
N THR A 9 -32.54 -1.61 22.65
CA THR A 9 -31.87 -0.64 21.76
C THR A 9 -30.37 -0.80 21.80
N THR A 10 -29.78 -1.00 22.97
CA THR A 10 -28.34 -1.25 23.13
C THR A 10 -27.92 -2.53 22.41
N GLU A 11 -28.71 -3.60 22.56
CA GLU A 11 -28.46 -4.88 21.86
C GLU A 11 -28.50 -4.73 20.34
N TYR A 12 -29.45 -3.99 19.80
CA TYR A 12 -29.54 -3.70 18.36
C TYR A 12 -28.34 -2.88 17.89
N THR A 13 -27.93 -1.90 18.66
CA THR A 13 -26.76 -1.08 18.32
C THR A 13 -25.48 -1.92 18.29
N ASP A 14 -25.28 -2.79 19.27
CA ASP A 14 -24.14 -3.67 19.33
C ASP A 14 -24.15 -4.69 18.19
N LEU A 15 -25.31 -5.25 17.87
CA LEU A 15 -25.47 -6.17 16.76
C LEU A 15 -25.15 -5.49 15.43
N ALA A 16 -25.64 -4.27 15.23
CA ALA A 16 -25.35 -3.47 14.04
C ALA A 16 -23.87 -3.19 13.91
N LYS A 17 -23.19 -2.82 14.99
CA LYS A 17 -21.74 -2.61 15.00
C LYS A 17 -21.00 -3.88 14.62
N ARG A 18 -21.38 -5.02 15.15
CA ARG A 18 -20.76 -6.31 14.82
C ARG A 18 -21.00 -6.69 13.36
N ALA A 19 -22.20 -6.43 12.84
CA ALA A 19 -22.53 -6.73 11.45
C ALA A 19 -21.75 -5.88 10.48
N PHE A 20 -21.49 -4.61 10.83
CA PHE A 20 -20.74 -3.68 9.98
C PHE A 20 -19.23 -3.71 10.20
N ALA A 21 -18.73 -4.35 11.27
CA ALA A 21 -17.30 -4.40 11.56
C ALA A 21 -16.46 -4.96 10.40
N PRO A 22 -16.84 -6.07 9.72
CA PRO A 22 -16.06 -6.54 8.58
C PRO A 22 -16.04 -5.56 7.41
N ALA A 23 -17.16 -4.88 7.15
CA ALA A 23 -17.22 -3.87 6.09
C ALA A 23 -16.34 -2.66 6.42
N THR A 24 -16.33 -2.22 7.67
CA THR A 24 -15.47 -1.13 8.14
C THR A 24 -14.00 -1.49 8.00
N ARG A 25 -13.61 -2.69 8.43
CA ARG A 25 -12.24 -3.19 8.29
C ARG A 25 -11.82 -3.32 6.84
N PHE A 26 -12.71 -3.80 5.99
CA PHE A 26 -12.46 -3.89 4.56
C PHE A 26 -12.21 -2.52 3.96
N ASN A 27 -13.03 -1.53 4.32
CA ASN A 27 -12.88 -0.17 3.86
C ASN A 27 -11.55 0.44 4.32
N GLU A 28 -11.18 0.25 5.58
CA GLU A 28 -9.88 0.71 6.12
C GLU A 28 -8.71 0.05 5.37
N THR A 29 -8.81 -1.24 5.11
CA THR A 29 -7.81 -2.01 4.36
C THR A 29 -7.70 -1.49 2.93
N MET A 30 -8.82 -1.21 2.28
CA MET A 30 -8.83 -0.65 0.93
C MET A 30 -8.17 0.72 0.88
N VAL A 31 -8.48 1.59 1.83
CA VAL A 31 -7.87 2.93 1.91
C VAL A 31 -6.37 2.82 2.13
N ALA A 32 -5.93 1.98 3.06
CA ALA A 32 -4.50 1.75 3.30
C ALA A 32 -3.79 1.20 2.08
N GLY A 33 -4.43 0.27 1.36
CA GLY A 33 -3.90 -0.30 0.12
C GLY A 33 -3.75 0.73 -0.98
N VAL A 34 -4.75 1.59 -1.16
CA VAL A 34 -4.71 2.68 -2.14
C VAL A 34 -3.61 3.67 -1.80
N GLU A 35 -3.45 4.02 -0.52
CA GLU A 35 -2.38 4.91 -0.07
C GLU A 35 -1.01 4.33 -0.37
N ARG A 36 -0.79 3.05 -0.13
CA ARG A 36 0.49 2.38 -0.40
C ARG A 36 0.81 2.37 -1.88
N ILE A 37 -0.17 2.06 -2.72
CA ILE A 37 0.00 2.06 -4.17
C ILE A 37 0.30 3.49 -4.66
N ALA A 38 -0.40 4.48 -4.15
CA ALA A 38 -0.18 5.88 -4.50
C ALA A 38 1.24 6.32 -4.12
N ARG A 39 1.73 5.96 -2.93
CA ARG A 39 3.10 6.24 -2.50
C ARG A 39 4.12 5.55 -3.41
N PHE A 40 3.88 4.29 -3.72
CA PHE A 40 4.74 3.53 -4.64
C PHE A 40 4.86 4.22 -5.99
N GLN A 41 3.74 4.62 -6.57
CA GLN A 41 3.70 5.32 -7.86
C GLN A 41 4.41 6.68 -7.78
N TYR A 42 4.21 7.39 -6.69
CA TYR A 42 4.84 8.70 -6.46
C TYR A 42 6.37 8.57 -6.35
N GLU A 43 6.84 7.58 -5.59
CA GLU A 43 8.26 7.31 -5.45
C GLU A 43 8.88 6.87 -6.77
N LEU A 44 8.19 6.01 -7.52
CA LEU A 44 8.66 5.57 -8.82
C LEU A 44 8.77 6.75 -9.80
N ALA A 45 7.77 7.61 -9.84
CA ALA A 45 7.78 8.80 -10.69
C ALA A 45 8.93 9.73 -10.31
N GLY A 46 9.18 9.92 -9.00
CA GLY A 46 10.29 10.72 -8.51
C GLY A 46 11.65 10.14 -8.90
N GLU A 47 11.81 8.83 -8.82
CA GLU A 47 13.05 8.15 -9.22
C GLU A 47 13.30 8.23 -10.71
N LEU A 48 12.25 8.12 -11.54
CA LEU A 48 12.35 8.30 -12.98
C LEU A 48 12.73 9.74 -13.33
N MET A 49 12.15 10.70 -12.64
CA MET A 49 12.52 12.12 -12.80
C MET A 49 13.98 12.35 -12.43
N GLN A 50 14.42 11.79 -11.31
CA GLN A 50 15.82 11.91 -10.87
C GLN A 50 16.77 11.28 -11.88
N PHE A 51 16.43 10.11 -12.40
CA PHE A 51 17.21 9.45 -13.46
C PHE A 51 17.35 10.35 -14.69
N SER A 52 16.25 10.95 -15.13
CA SER A 52 16.25 11.86 -16.27
C SER A 52 17.13 13.09 -16.04
N LEU A 53 17.04 13.69 -14.83
CA LEU A 53 17.86 14.83 -14.44
C LEU A 53 19.33 14.46 -14.38
N ASP A 54 19.67 13.31 -13.83
CA ASP A 54 21.04 12.81 -13.76
C ASP A 54 21.62 12.60 -15.15
N GLN A 55 20.83 12.05 -16.08
CA GLN A 55 21.22 11.88 -17.47
C GLN A 55 21.50 13.21 -18.14
N MET A 56 20.63 14.19 -17.96
CA MET A 56 20.81 15.54 -18.50
C MET A 56 22.07 16.20 -17.94
N HIS A 57 22.27 16.15 -16.63
CA HIS A 57 23.44 16.72 -15.99
C HIS A 57 24.74 16.06 -16.47
N ALA A 58 24.73 14.73 -16.59
CA ALA A 58 25.92 14.01 -17.08
C ALA A 58 26.27 14.43 -18.51
N THR A 59 25.27 14.58 -19.37
CA THR A 59 25.47 14.99 -20.76
C THR A 59 26.02 16.40 -20.86
N VAL A 60 25.46 17.33 -20.07
CA VAL A 60 25.87 18.75 -20.09
C VAL A 60 27.26 18.96 -19.49
N LYS A 61 27.58 18.22 -18.43
CA LYS A 61 28.85 18.41 -17.68
C LYS A 61 30.01 17.56 -18.22
N ALA A 62 29.74 16.62 -19.07
CA ALA A 62 30.80 15.74 -19.60
C ALA A 62 31.76 16.50 -20.50
N LYS A 63 33.06 16.38 -20.22
CA LYS A 63 34.12 17.03 -20.98
C LYS A 63 34.73 16.09 -22.02
N ASP A 64 34.62 14.79 -21.81
CA ASP A 64 35.13 13.76 -22.68
C ASP A 64 34.22 12.52 -22.64
N LEU A 65 34.41 11.63 -23.63
CA LEU A 65 33.60 10.43 -23.75
C LEU A 65 33.84 9.41 -22.64
N PRO A 66 35.08 9.13 -22.19
CA PRO A 66 35.29 8.21 -21.06
C PRO A 66 34.61 8.64 -19.79
N THR A 67 34.64 9.91 -19.44
CA THR A 67 33.96 10.47 -18.28
C THR A 67 32.45 10.33 -18.40
N LEU A 68 31.90 10.61 -19.57
CA LEU A 68 30.47 10.43 -19.84
C LEU A 68 30.03 8.97 -19.63
N LEU A 69 30.80 8.03 -20.19
CA LEU A 69 30.47 6.60 -20.07
C LEU A 69 30.55 6.12 -18.63
N ALA A 70 31.55 6.58 -17.86
CA ALA A 70 31.67 6.25 -16.45
C ALA A 70 30.47 6.79 -15.65
N LYS A 71 30.04 8.02 -15.94
CA LYS A 71 28.89 8.63 -15.29
C LYS A 71 27.59 7.93 -15.66
N GLN A 72 27.44 7.53 -16.92
CA GLN A 72 26.29 6.76 -17.40
C GLN A 72 26.16 5.41 -16.66
N ARG A 73 27.28 4.71 -16.44
CA ARG A 73 27.30 3.45 -15.68
C ARG A 73 26.87 3.68 -14.22
N GLU A 74 27.39 4.73 -13.61
CA GLU A 74 27.02 5.09 -12.22
C GLU A 74 25.52 5.35 -12.11
N ILE A 75 24.97 6.14 -13.02
CA ILE A 75 23.55 6.47 -13.05
C ILE A 75 22.71 5.20 -13.27
N ALA A 76 23.11 4.36 -14.23
CA ALA A 76 22.42 3.10 -14.51
C ALA A 76 22.41 2.16 -13.29
N THR A 77 23.55 2.06 -12.59
CA THR A 77 23.67 1.23 -11.39
C THR A 77 22.74 1.73 -10.29
N LYS A 78 22.75 3.03 -10.02
CA LYS A 78 21.86 3.64 -9.01
C LYS A 78 20.39 3.43 -9.36
N PHE A 79 20.05 3.62 -10.62
CA PHE A 79 18.68 3.40 -11.09
C PHE A 79 18.26 1.94 -10.96
N GLY A 80 19.15 1.01 -11.32
CA GLY A 80 18.92 -0.42 -11.15
C GLY A 80 18.64 -0.82 -9.69
N GLU A 81 19.41 -0.26 -8.75
CA GLU A 81 19.19 -0.47 -7.32
C GLU A 81 17.81 0.03 -6.88
N LYS A 82 17.41 1.20 -7.35
CA LYS A 82 16.10 1.77 -7.04
C LYS A 82 14.97 0.96 -7.64
N VAL A 83 15.11 0.48 -8.87
CA VAL A 83 14.14 -0.40 -9.51
C VAL A 83 13.98 -1.69 -8.69
N GLN A 84 15.08 -2.27 -8.24
CA GLN A 84 15.05 -3.46 -7.42
C GLN A 84 14.33 -3.22 -6.08
N ALA A 85 14.60 -2.08 -5.43
CA ALA A 85 13.90 -1.68 -4.22
C ALA A 85 12.40 -1.52 -4.45
N ARG A 86 12.00 -0.92 -5.60
CA ARG A 86 10.58 -0.77 -5.94
C ARG A 86 9.91 -2.11 -6.22
N GLN A 87 10.63 -3.06 -6.82
CA GLN A 87 10.11 -4.41 -7.01
C GLN A 87 9.83 -5.11 -5.67
N GLN A 88 10.73 -4.96 -4.70
CA GLN A 88 10.52 -5.50 -3.35
C GLN A 88 9.29 -4.86 -2.69
N ASP A 89 9.12 -3.55 -2.81
CA ASP A 89 7.94 -2.85 -2.30
C ASP A 89 6.66 -3.40 -2.93
N LEU A 90 6.69 -3.67 -4.23
CA LEU A 90 5.53 -4.21 -4.94
C LEU A 90 5.17 -5.61 -4.41
N VAL A 91 6.17 -6.46 -4.16
CA VAL A 91 5.96 -7.78 -3.57
C VAL A 91 5.37 -7.65 -2.16
N GLU A 92 5.88 -6.75 -1.34
CA GLU A 92 5.34 -6.50 -0.01
C GLU A 92 3.90 -6.01 -0.06
N ILE A 93 3.58 -5.10 -0.96
CA ILE A 93 2.21 -4.60 -1.16
C ILE A 93 1.28 -5.75 -1.54
N ALA A 94 1.71 -6.61 -2.47
CA ALA A 94 0.92 -7.77 -2.89
C ALA A 94 0.69 -8.74 -1.73
N ASN A 95 1.71 -9.06 -0.96
CA ASN A 95 1.61 -9.96 0.18
C ASN A 95 0.71 -9.40 1.27
N GLU A 96 0.82 -8.12 1.58
CA GLU A 96 -0.03 -7.46 2.58
C GLU A 96 -1.49 -7.40 2.13
N SER A 97 -1.72 -7.14 0.83
CA SER A 97 -3.07 -7.12 0.27
C SER A 97 -3.72 -8.50 0.40
N GLN A 98 -2.99 -9.56 0.09
CA GLN A 98 -3.50 -10.94 0.23
C GLN A 98 -3.79 -11.27 1.69
N ALA A 99 -2.89 -10.92 2.60
CA ALA A 99 -3.09 -11.17 4.03
C ALA A 99 -4.30 -10.40 4.58
N SER A 100 -4.48 -9.15 4.16
CA SER A 100 -5.60 -8.32 4.59
C SER A 100 -6.93 -8.86 4.08
N VAL A 101 -6.99 -9.30 2.83
CA VAL A 101 -8.21 -9.89 2.25
C VAL A 101 -8.53 -11.21 2.96
N ALA A 102 -7.53 -12.06 3.19
CA ALA A 102 -7.72 -13.32 3.91
C ALA A 102 -8.27 -13.09 5.31
N LYS A 103 -7.72 -12.12 6.04
CA LYS A 103 -8.21 -11.76 7.38
C LYS A 103 -9.64 -11.25 7.34
N TRP A 104 -9.97 -10.41 6.37
CA TRP A 104 -11.32 -9.90 6.20
C TRP A 104 -12.31 -11.03 5.92
N LEU A 105 -11.95 -11.98 5.07
CA LEU A 105 -12.79 -13.15 4.76
C LEU A 105 -13.00 -14.03 6.00
N ASP A 106 -11.96 -14.25 6.80
CA ASP A 106 -12.07 -15.00 8.06
C ASP A 106 -13.00 -14.29 9.04
N ASP A 107 -12.88 -12.97 9.19
CA ASP A 107 -13.75 -12.17 10.06
C ASP A 107 -15.20 -12.23 9.59
N ALA A 108 -15.45 -12.14 8.29
CA ALA A 108 -16.78 -12.23 7.72
C ALA A 108 -17.39 -13.62 7.91
N ALA A 109 -16.61 -14.67 7.71
CA ALA A 109 -17.04 -16.06 7.93
C ALA A 109 -17.37 -16.31 9.40
N ALA A 110 -16.53 -15.81 10.32
CA ALA A 110 -16.78 -15.93 11.76
C ALA A 110 -18.08 -15.24 12.17
N LEU A 111 -18.35 -14.07 11.59
CA LEU A 111 -19.60 -13.35 11.83
C LEU A 111 -20.81 -14.13 11.30
N ALA A 112 -20.72 -14.69 10.11
CA ALA A 112 -21.79 -15.48 9.48
C ALA A 112 -22.11 -16.76 10.28
N THR A 113 -21.10 -17.37 10.92
CA THR A 113 -21.28 -18.56 11.75
C THR A 113 -21.64 -18.27 13.20
N GLY A 114 -21.73 -16.98 13.57
CA GLY A 114 -22.01 -16.56 14.94
C GLY A 114 -20.85 -16.72 15.91
N LYS A 115 -19.65 -16.97 15.44
CA LYS A 115 -18.45 -17.15 16.26
C LYS A 115 -17.71 -15.84 16.56
N ALA A 116 -18.05 -14.78 15.86
CA ALA A 116 -17.46 -13.45 16.12
C ALA A 116 -18.05 -12.88 17.42
N ALA A 117 -17.25 -12.81 18.44
CA ALA A 117 -17.67 -12.30 19.75
C ALA A 117 -17.27 -10.84 19.91
#